data_1d6b8d4975ea127efa42581ea3ccf0bf
#
_entry.id   1d6b8d4975ea127efa42581ea3ccf0bf
#
_cell.length_a   1.000
_cell.length_b   1.000
_cell.length_c   1.000
_cell.angle_alpha   90.00
_cell.angle_beta   90.00
_cell.angle_gamma   90.00
#
_symmetry.space_group_name_H-M   'P 1'
#
loop_
_entity.id
_entity.type
_entity.pdbx_description
1 polymer ?
#
loop_
_entity_poly.entity_id
_entity_poly.type
_entity_poly.pdbx_seq_one_letter_code
_entity_poly.pdbx_strand_id
1 'polypeptide(L)'
;YGTKSEAEIAGRVPALLGRLVERFNPCIAVIACNTASTIALAAVRSALALPVVGTVPAIKPAALASRSRVIGVLGTDATVRQPYVDRLSADFASDCVVLRHGSAELVDAAEAL
;
A
#
# COMPACT_ATOMS: atom_id res chain seq x y z
N TYR A 1 4.60 -5.08 9.31
CA TYR A 1 5.43 -4.50 8.25
C TYR A 1 5.71 -2.99 8.45
N GLY A 2 4.86 -2.24 9.14
CA GLY A 2 5.02 -0.80 9.36
C GLY A 2 6.33 -0.37 10.05
N THR A 3 6.99 -1.27 10.77
CA THR A 3 8.27 -1.06 11.46
C THR A 3 9.49 -1.62 10.71
N LYS A 4 9.28 -2.30 9.58
CA LYS A 4 10.37 -2.87 8.76
C LYS A 4 10.87 -1.89 7.73
N SER A 5 12.13 -2.02 7.33
CA SER A 5 12.70 -1.22 6.25
C SER A 5 12.05 -1.57 4.90
N GLU A 6 12.03 -0.61 3.97
CA GLU A 6 11.52 -0.81 2.62
C GLU A 6 12.26 -1.94 1.89
N ALA A 7 13.58 -2.01 2.06
CA ALA A 7 14.41 -3.05 1.44
C ALA A 7 14.03 -4.46 1.95
N GLU A 8 13.76 -4.61 3.25
CA GLU A 8 13.29 -5.87 3.81
C GLU A 8 11.91 -6.27 3.24
N ILE A 9 10.99 -5.33 3.13
CA ILE A 9 9.65 -5.58 2.61
C ILE A 9 9.72 -5.93 1.11
N ALA A 10 10.48 -5.16 0.33
CA ALA A 10 10.65 -5.37 -1.10
C ALA A 10 11.25 -6.74 -1.43
N GLY A 11 12.19 -7.24 -0.63
CA GLY A 11 12.76 -8.57 -0.80
C GLY A 11 11.89 -9.70 -0.26
N ARG A 12 11.27 -9.48 0.91
CA ARG A 12 10.54 -10.53 1.64
C ARG A 12 9.18 -10.86 1.03
N VAL A 13 8.43 -9.86 0.59
CA VAL A 13 7.05 -10.06 0.10
C VAL A 13 7.00 -10.91 -1.17
N PRO A 14 7.79 -10.63 -2.23
CA PRO A 14 7.81 -11.48 -3.42
C PRO A 14 8.25 -12.92 -3.12
N ALA A 15 9.28 -13.09 -2.26
CA ALA A 15 9.79 -14.41 -1.90
C ALA A 15 8.75 -15.24 -1.13
N LEU A 16 8.02 -14.62 -0.19
CA LEU A 16 6.97 -15.28 0.59
C LEU A 16 5.80 -15.67 -0.32
N LEU A 17 5.33 -14.75 -1.16
CA LEU A 17 4.23 -15.02 -2.08
C LEU A 17 4.59 -16.09 -3.11
N GLY A 18 5.82 -16.10 -3.65
CA GLY A 18 6.30 -17.15 -4.53
C GLY A 18 6.16 -18.54 -3.92
N ARG A 19 6.61 -18.71 -2.67
CA ARG A 19 6.48 -19.99 -1.94
C ARG A 19 5.02 -20.37 -1.67
N LEU A 20 4.15 -19.41 -1.38
CA LEU A 20 2.73 -19.67 -1.18
C LEU A 20 2.04 -20.10 -2.49
N VAL A 21 2.39 -19.43 -3.59
CA VAL A 21 1.88 -19.80 -4.93
C VAL A 21 2.31 -21.20 -5.32
N GLU A 22 3.58 -21.57 -5.15
CA GLU A 22 4.09 -22.91 -5.43
C GLU A 22 3.40 -23.99 -4.57
N ARG A 23 3.16 -23.68 -3.30
CA ARG A 23 2.58 -24.65 -2.36
C ARG A 23 1.07 -24.85 -2.55
N PHE A 24 0.33 -23.78 -2.81
CA PHE A 24 -1.15 -23.81 -2.78
C PHE A 24 -1.79 -23.65 -4.15
N ASN A 25 -1.01 -23.31 -5.18
CA ASN A 25 -1.47 -23.08 -6.55
C ASN A 25 -2.77 -22.24 -6.65
N PRO A 26 -2.80 -21.04 -6.05
CA PRO A 26 -4.00 -20.20 -6.04
C PRO A 26 -4.24 -19.60 -7.44
N CYS A 27 -5.50 -19.30 -7.75
CA CYS A 27 -5.85 -18.57 -8.98
C CYS A 27 -5.71 -17.04 -8.84
N ILE A 28 -5.59 -16.52 -7.63
CA ILE A 28 -5.41 -15.09 -7.32
C ILE A 28 -4.69 -14.92 -5.98
N ALA A 29 -3.89 -13.88 -5.85
CA ALA A 29 -3.26 -13.49 -4.59
C ALA A 29 -3.72 -12.09 -4.16
N VAL A 30 -3.96 -11.89 -2.87
CA VAL A 30 -4.32 -10.58 -2.29
C VAL A 30 -3.30 -10.19 -1.23
N ILE A 31 -2.72 -9.00 -1.37
CA ILE A 31 -1.85 -8.39 -0.36
C ILE A 31 -2.71 -7.44 0.48
N ALA A 32 -3.22 -7.92 1.61
CA ALA A 32 -4.14 -7.17 2.49
C ALA A 32 -3.38 -6.23 3.46
N CYS A 33 -2.36 -5.54 2.96
CA CYS A 33 -1.53 -4.62 3.73
C CYS A 33 -1.13 -3.43 2.85
N ASN A 34 -1.49 -2.20 3.27
CA ASN A 34 -1.13 -0.99 2.54
C ASN A 34 0.40 -0.83 2.40
N THR A 35 1.14 -0.99 3.49
CA THR A 35 2.60 -0.86 3.49
C THR A 35 3.25 -1.84 2.52
N ALA A 36 2.91 -3.13 2.60
CA ALA A 36 3.47 -4.14 1.70
C ALA A 36 3.05 -3.90 0.24
N SER A 37 1.79 -3.49 0.00
CA SER A 37 1.30 -3.22 -1.35
C SER A 37 2.00 -2.02 -2.00
N THR A 38 2.11 -0.90 -1.30
CA THR A 38 2.73 0.31 -1.86
C THR A 38 4.22 0.12 -2.17
N ILE A 39 4.90 -0.76 -1.44
CA ILE A 39 6.33 -1.06 -1.63
C ILE A 39 6.54 -2.17 -2.67
N ALA A 40 5.81 -3.28 -2.57
CA ALA A 40 6.18 -4.52 -3.26
C ALA A 40 5.25 -4.92 -4.43
N LEU A 41 4.07 -4.31 -4.60
CA LEU A 41 3.06 -4.77 -5.56
C LEU A 41 3.57 -4.87 -7.00
N ALA A 42 4.34 -3.89 -7.45
CA ALA A 42 4.90 -3.88 -8.80
C ALA A 42 5.89 -5.04 -9.01
N ALA A 43 6.78 -5.27 -8.04
CA ALA A 43 7.75 -6.37 -8.09
C ALA A 43 7.06 -7.75 -8.05
N VAL A 44 6.03 -7.91 -7.20
CA VAL A 44 5.24 -9.13 -7.12
C VAL A 44 4.54 -9.44 -8.43
N ARG A 45 3.89 -8.44 -9.05
CA ARG A 45 3.21 -8.59 -10.35
C ARG A 45 4.15 -8.94 -11.49
N SER A 46 5.39 -8.46 -11.43
CA SER A 46 6.43 -8.82 -12.41
C SER A 46 6.97 -10.23 -12.21
N ALA A 47 6.97 -10.74 -10.98
CA ALA A 47 7.56 -12.03 -10.63
C ALA A 47 6.59 -13.20 -10.72
N LEU A 48 5.28 -12.97 -10.57
CA LEU A 48 4.27 -14.02 -10.49
C LEU A 48 3.32 -13.99 -11.68
N ALA A 49 3.01 -15.17 -12.22
CA ALA A 49 2.16 -15.35 -13.40
C ALA A 49 0.66 -15.43 -13.07
N LEU A 50 0.23 -14.98 -11.89
CA LEU A 50 -1.18 -14.97 -11.49
C LEU A 50 -1.64 -13.53 -11.18
N PRO A 51 -2.95 -13.24 -11.19
CA PRO A 51 -3.47 -11.94 -10.79
C PRO A 51 -3.14 -11.63 -9.33
N VAL A 52 -2.59 -10.42 -9.09
CA VAL A 52 -2.25 -9.95 -7.74
C VAL A 52 -3.00 -8.65 -7.46
N VAL A 53 -3.82 -8.67 -6.41
CA VAL A 53 -4.56 -7.52 -5.89
C VAL A 53 -3.81 -6.96 -4.68
N GLY A 54 -3.57 -5.66 -4.69
CA GLY A 54 -2.98 -4.93 -3.55
C GLY A 54 -4.01 -4.03 -2.88
N THR A 55 -3.79 -3.74 -1.61
CA THR A 55 -4.53 -2.72 -0.86
C THR A 55 -3.71 -1.43 -0.85
N VAL A 56 -4.29 -0.34 -1.34
CA VAL A 56 -3.62 0.96 -1.44
C VAL A 56 -4.52 2.06 -0.88
N PRO A 57 -3.98 3.22 -0.50
CA PRO A 57 -4.80 4.34 -0.04
C PRO A 57 -5.90 4.70 -1.03
N ALA A 58 -7.12 4.90 -0.51
CA ALA A 58 -8.32 5.14 -1.32
C ALA A 58 -8.41 6.59 -1.83
N ILE A 59 -7.34 7.11 -2.45
CA ILE A 59 -7.21 8.50 -2.89
C ILE A 59 -8.26 8.84 -3.95
N LYS A 60 -8.47 7.97 -4.94
CA LYS A 60 -9.46 8.19 -5.99
C LYS A 60 -10.88 8.39 -5.44
N PRO A 61 -11.46 7.48 -4.64
CA PRO A 61 -12.80 7.70 -4.09
C PRO A 61 -12.85 8.89 -3.13
N ALA A 62 -11.78 9.17 -2.37
CA ALA A 62 -11.72 10.34 -1.49
C ALA A 62 -11.75 11.65 -2.30
N ALA A 63 -11.00 11.74 -3.38
CA ALA A 63 -11.01 12.91 -4.26
C ALA A 63 -12.39 13.14 -4.90
N LEU A 64 -13.06 12.07 -5.34
CA LEU A 64 -14.41 12.16 -5.91
C LEU A 64 -15.45 12.61 -4.88
N ALA A 65 -15.33 12.19 -3.62
CA ALA A 65 -16.27 12.54 -2.55
C ALA A 65 -15.99 13.91 -1.91
N SER A 66 -14.76 14.44 -2.02
CA SER A 66 -14.36 15.68 -1.37
C SER A 66 -15.01 16.91 -2.03
N ARG A 67 -15.84 17.63 -1.28
CA ARG A 67 -16.39 18.93 -1.71
C ARG A 67 -15.40 20.08 -1.51
N SER A 68 -14.58 20.01 -0.48
CA SER A 68 -13.56 21.02 -0.16
C SER A 68 -12.32 20.91 -1.03
N ARG A 69 -12.18 19.84 -1.82
CA ARG A 69 -10.96 19.50 -2.57
C ARG A 69 -9.71 19.40 -1.70
N VAL A 70 -9.91 19.10 -0.41
CA VAL A 70 -8.86 18.76 0.55
C VAL A 70 -9.13 17.34 1.05
N ILE A 71 -8.13 16.48 0.96
CA ILE A 71 -8.20 15.10 1.44
C ILE A 71 -6.99 14.78 2.31
N GLY A 72 -7.19 13.95 3.34
CA GLY A 72 -6.13 13.45 4.20
C GLY A 72 -5.80 11.99 3.92
N VAL A 73 -4.52 11.65 3.91
CA VAL A 73 -4.02 10.27 3.87
C VAL A 73 -3.32 9.99 5.19
N LEU A 74 -3.91 9.11 5.99
CA LEU A 74 -3.35 8.64 7.25
C LEU A 74 -2.85 7.21 7.07
N GLY A 75 -1.64 6.91 7.51
CA GLY A 75 -1.06 5.58 7.40
C GLY A 75 0.24 5.44 8.18
N THR A 76 0.99 4.38 7.91
CA THR A 76 2.36 4.27 8.42
C THR A 76 3.27 5.26 7.69
N ASP A 77 4.36 5.69 8.34
CA ASP A 77 5.39 6.54 7.70
C ASP A 77 5.88 5.93 6.39
N ALA A 78 6.10 4.62 6.38
CA ALA A 78 6.51 3.89 5.19
C ALA A 78 5.49 4.00 4.05
N THR A 79 4.19 3.93 4.35
CA THR A 79 3.12 4.03 3.34
C THR A 79 3.01 5.43 2.75
N VAL A 80 2.93 6.47 3.61
CA VAL A 80 2.64 7.84 3.14
C VAL A 80 3.78 8.48 2.37
N ARG A 81 5.01 7.98 2.52
CA ARG A 81 6.21 8.46 1.81
C ARG A 81 6.46 7.75 0.47
N GLN A 82 5.68 6.72 0.14
CA GLN A 82 5.93 5.95 -1.07
C GLN A 82 5.63 6.75 -2.36
N PRO A 83 6.50 6.64 -3.39
CA PRO A 83 6.23 7.20 -4.72
C PRO A 83 4.92 6.71 -5.35
N TYR A 84 4.43 5.56 -4.90
CA TYR A 84 3.12 5.04 -5.31
C TYR A 84 1.98 5.98 -4.89
N VAL A 85 2.07 6.57 -3.69
CA VAL A 85 1.08 7.56 -3.20
C VAL A 85 1.17 8.86 -4.00
N ASP A 86 2.37 9.26 -4.44
CA ASP A 86 2.54 10.41 -5.34
C ASP A 86 1.83 10.18 -6.67
N ARG A 87 2.02 9.00 -7.27
CA ARG A 87 1.34 8.63 -8.52
C ARG A 87 -0.18 8.62 -8.37
N LEU A 88 -0.71 7.99 -7.33
CA LEU A 88 -2.16 7.99 -7.06
C LEU A 88 -2.71 9.41 -6.89
N SER A 89 -1.97 10.29 -6.22
CA SER A 89 -2.37 11.69 -6.03
C SER A 89 -2.37 12.46 -7.35
N ALA A 90 -1.35 12.27 -8.18
CA ALA A 90 -1.26 12.90 -9.50
C ALA A 90 -2.35 12.41 -10.44
N ASP A 91 -2.63 11.10 -10.46
CA ASP A 91 -3.57 10.50 -11.40
C ASP A 91 -5.04 10.78 -11.04
N PHE A 92 -5.36 10.86 -9.74
CA PHE A 92 -6.76 10.88 -9.27
C PHE A 92 -7.16 12.07 -8.41
N ALA A 93 -6.21 12.88 -7.95
CA ALA A 93 -6.44 14.00 -7.03
C ALA A 93 -5.60 15.23 -7.40
N SER A 94 -5.32 15.42 -8.70
CA SER A 94 -4.51 16.54 -9.20
C SER A 94 -5.13 17.93 -8.91
N ASP A 95 -6.45 17.97 -8.71
CA ASP A 95 -7.22 19.15 -8.34
C ASP A 95 -7.55 19.23 -6.82
N CYS A 96 -6.93 18.36 -6.02
CA CYS A 96 -7.07 18.33 -4.56
C CYS A 96 -5.76 18.70 -3.86
N VAL A 97 -5.89 19.29 -2.68
CA VAL A 97 -4.80 19.34 -1.71
C VAL A 97 -4.76 17.99 -0.98
N VAL A 98 -3.66 17.26 -1.09
CA VAL A 98 -3.47 15.96 -0.45
C VAL A 98 -2.55 16.12 0.75
N LEU A 99 -3.11 16.09 1.95
CA LEU A 99 -2.37 16.11 3.20
C LEU A 99 -1.99 14.68 3.59
N ARG A 100 -0.74 14.45 3.99
CA ARG A 100 -0.24 13.13 4.37
C ARG A 100 0.27 13.16 5.80
N HIS A 101 -0.13 12.18 6.59
CA HIS A 101 0.34 12.00 7.95
C HIS A 101 0.67 10.55 8.22
N GLY A 102 1.94 10.29 8.57
CA GLY A 102 2.39 9.00 9.07
C GLY A 102 2.35 9.01 10.59
N SER A 103 1.85 7.95 11.21
CA SER A 103 1.80 7.83 12.66
C SER A 103 2.17 6.41 13.11
N ALA A 104 3.35 6.27 13.70
CA ALA A 104 3.76 5.05 14.40
C ALA A 104 2.92 4.83 15.66
N GLU A 105 2.64 5.91 16.40
CA GLU A 105 1.85 5.85 17.65
C GLU A 105 0.45 5.27 17.42
N LEU A 106 -0.19 5.61 16.29
CA LEU A 106 -1.50 5.05 15.94
C LEU A 106 -1.42 3.54 15.68
N VAL A 107 -0.36 3.08 15.02
CA VAL A 107 -0.11 1.65 14.79
C VAL A 107 0.08 0.94 16.12
N ASP A 108 0.95 1.45 16.98
CA ASP A 108 1.23 0.86 18.29
C ASP A 108 -0.04 0.82 19.16
N ALA A 109 -0.86 1.87 19.14
CA ALA A 109 -2.13 1.91 19.86
C ALA A 109 -3.14 0.89 19.32
N ALA A 110 -3.20 0.70 18.00
CA ALA A 110 -4.11 -0.27 17.37
C ALA A 110 -3.69 -1.73 17.65
N GLU A 111 -2.39 -2.00 17.72
CA GLU A 111 -1.87 -3.34 18.00
C GLU A 111 -1.88 -3.69 19.50
N ALA A 112 -2.00 -2.69 20.39
CA ALA A 112 -2.09 -2.90 21.84
C ALA A 112 -3.51 -3.29 22.33
N LEU A 113 -4.53 -3.25 21.48
CA LEU A 113 -5.91 -3.64 21.77
C LEU A 113 -6.10 -5.15 21.62
#